data_46d3a7c4340181a8aedc680c244e8711
#
_entry.id   46d3a7c4340181a8aedc680c244e8711
#
_cell.length_a   1.000
_cell.length_b   1.000
_cell.length_c   1.000
_cell.angle_alpha   90.00
_cell.angle_beta   90.00
_cell.angle_gamma   90.00
#
_symmetry.space_group_name_H-M   'P 1'
#
loop_
_entity.id
_entity.type
_entity.pdbx_description
1 polymer ?
#
loop_
_entity_poly.entity_id
_entity_poly.type
_entity_poly.pdbx_seq_one_letter_code
_entity_poly.pdbx_strand_id
1 'polypeptide(L)'
;MDNKPNEWEQSVIDNAVEYSIMEWRSLDRSTKTMVKTYKEAKDLFKKTIKTHRQTLAYAVDKNGRFANLNHLPEFKSGGRDE
;
A
#
# COMPACT_ATOMS: atom_id res chain seq x y z
N MET A 1 -6.66 -13.48 -14.71
CA MET A 1 -7.19 -13.42 -13.39
C MET A 1 -7.16 -12.05 -12.81
N ASP A 2 -8.24 -11.65 -12.31
CA ASP A 2 -8.35 -10.31 -11.82
C ASP A 2 -7.79 -10.16 -10.47
N ASN A 3 -7.18 -9.04 -10.21
CA ASN A 3 -6.72 -8.72 -8.89
C ASN A 3 -7.56 -7.63 -8.29
N LYS A 4 -8.81 -7.60 -8.66
CA LYS A 4 -9.67 -6.57 -8.14
C LYS A 4 -10.03 -6.83 -6.70
N PRO A 5 -10.13 -5.80 -5.90
CA PRO A 5 -10.57 -5.97 -4.52
C PRO A 5 -12.03 -6.38 -4.49
N ASN A 6 -12.43 -7.06 -3.44
CA ASN A 6 -13.85 -7.37 -3.30
C ASN A 6 -14.56 -6.11 -2.81
N GLU A 7 -15.85 -6.22 -2.58
CA GLU A 7 -16.65 -5.04 -2.26
C GLU A 7 -16.22 -4.35 -0.99
N TRP A 8 -15.91 -5.12 0.04
CA TRP A 8 -15.56 -4.48 1.29
C TRP A 8 -14.18 -3.81 1.20
N GLU A 9 -13.26 -4.41 0.45
CA GLU A 9 -11.95 -3.81 0.25
C GLU A 9 -12.07 -2.50 -0.51
N GLN A 10 -12.91 -2.49 -1.54
CA GLN A 10 -13.11 -1.27 -2.29
C GLN A 10 -13.73 -0.19 -1.42
N SER A 11 -14.63 -0.58 -0.53
CA SER A 11 -15.24 0.36 0.40
C SER A 11 -14.19 0.97 1.32
N VAL A 12 -13.26 0.16 1.83
CA VAL A 12 -12.19 0.66 2.67
C VAL A 12 -11.33 1.66 1.91
N ILE A 13 -11.01 1.33 0.66
CA ILE A 13 -10.18 2.21 -0.17
C ILE A 13 -10.90 3.54 -0.43
N ASP A 14 -12.19 3.46 -0.74
CA ASP A 14 -12.96 4.66 -1.03
C ASP A 14 -13.14 5.55 0.18
N ASN A 15 -13.12 4.97 1.35
CA ASN A 15 -13.32 5.71 2.59
C ASN A 15 -12.05 5.83 3.41
N ALA A 16 -10.91 5.66 2.77
CA ALA A 16 -9.65 5.71 3.48
C ALA A 16 -9.40 7.09 4.08
N VAL A 17 -8.93 7.10 5.30
CA VAL A 17 -8.56 8.34 5.98
C VAL A 17 -7.06 8.43 6.17
N GLU A 18 -6.37 7.32 5.99
CA GLU A 18 -4.91 7.32 6.01
C GLU A 18 -4.42 6.10 5.27
N TYR A 19 -3.13 6.02 5.07
CA TYR A 19 -2.51 4.94 4.30
C TYR A 19 -1.27 4.47 5.04
N SER A 20 -0.97 3.18 4.88
CA SER A 20 0.16 2.57 5.55
C SER A 20 1.12 2.03 4.50
N ILE A 21 2.38 2.41 4.58
CA ILE A 21 3.42 1.88 3.68
C ILE A 21 4.38 1.08 4.55
N MET A 22 4.47 -0.19 4.28
CA MET A 22 5.30 -1.08 5.07
C MET A 22 6.51 -1.55 4.27
N GLU A 23 7.68 -1.32 4.80
CA GLU A 23 8.94 -1.73 4.18
C GLU A 23 9.45 -2.96 4.86
N TRP A 24 9.76 -3.99 4.09
CA TRP A 24 10.35 -5.20 4.64
C TRP A 24 11.83 -5.19 4.37
N ARG A 25 12.62 -5.19 5.44
CA ARG A 25 14.07 -5.19 5.30
C ARG A 25 14.66 -6.57 5.46
N SER A 26 14.05 -7.37 6.32
CA SER A 26 14.46 -8.76 6.48
C SER A 26 13.27 -9.50 7.06
N LEU A 27 13.43 -10.78 7.30
CA LEU A 27 12.31 -11.60 7.74
C LEU A 27 11.66 -11.12 9.01
N ASP A 28 12.45 -10.56 9.92
CA ASP A 28 11.89 -10.12 11.18
C ASP A 28 12.00 -8.62 11.37
N ARG A 29 12.22 -7.88 10.30
CA ARG A 29 12.29 -6.44 10.40
C ARG A 29 11.42 -5.77 9.37
N SER A 30 10.55 -4.93 9.84
CA SER A 30 9.72 -4.15 8.95
C SER A 30 9.50 -2.79 9.57
N THR A 31 9.26 -1.81 8.74
CA THR A 31 8.98 -0.46 9.20
C THR A 31 7.67 -0.03 8.57
N LYS A 32 6.78 0.51 9.38
CA LYS A 32 5.50 0.97 8.87
C LYS A 32 5.43 2.49 9.01
N THR A 33 5.06 3.15 7.95
CA THR A 33 4.90 4.60 7.93
C THR A 33 3.45 4.93 7.56
N MET A 34 2.82 5.78 8.35
CA MET A 34 1.45 6.19 8.07
C MET A 34 1.45 7.57 7.44
N VAL A 35 0.65 7.74 6.41
CA VAL A 35 0.48 9.04 5.75
C VAL A 35 -1.01 9.30 5.58
N LYS A 36 -1.36 10.54 5.36
CA LYS A 36 -2.77 10.93 5.37
C LYS A 36 -3.42 11.06 4.01
N THR A 37 -2.66 11.20 2.96
CA THR A 37 -3.24 11.39 1.64
C THR A 37 -2.76 10.34 0.67
N TYR A 38 -3.56 10.12 -0.36
CA TYR A 38 -3.22 9.16 -1.39
C TYR A 38 -1.93 9.56 -2.10
N LYS A 39 -1.77 10.86 -2.36
CA LYS A 39 -0.58 11.35 -3.03
C LYS A 39 0.66 11.08 -2.20
N GLU A 40 0.59 11.31 -0.91
CA GLU A 40 1.71 11.03 -0.02
C GLU A 40 2.05 9.55 -0.02
N ALA A 41 1.01 8.71 -0.04
CA ALA A 41 1.23 7.27 -0.06
C ALA A 41 1.92 6.84 -1.35
N LYS A 42 1.47 7.37 -2.47
CA LYS A 42 2.07 7.06 -3.77
C LYS A 42 3.54 7.48 -3.81
N ASP A 43 3.81 8.70 -3.37
CA ASP A 43 5.16 9.22 -3.42
C ASP A 43 6.10 8.43 -2.51
N LEU A 44 5.62 8.10 -1.33
CA LEU A 44 6.42 7.32 -0.39
C LEU A 44 6.66 5.91 -0.92
N PHE A 45 5.64 5.30 -1.49
CA PHE A 45 5.77 3.96 -2.04
C PHE A 45 6.81 3.94 -3.16
N LYS A 46 6.74 4.90 -4.08
CA LYS A 46 7.69 4.98 -5.17
C LYS A 46 9.12 5.10 -4.68
N LYS A 47 9.30 5.90 -3.64
CA LYS A 47 10.61 6.10 -3.09
C LYS A 47 11.11 4.82 -2.40
N THR A 48 10.22 4.16 -1.69
CA THR A 48 10.57 2.99 -0.90
C THR A 48 10.92 1.79 -1.76
N ILE A 49 10.18 1.56 -2.84
CA ILE A 49 10.45 0.37 -3.65
C ILE A 49 11.75 0.46 -4.41
N LYS A 50 12.36 1.63 -4.48
CA LYS A 50 13.68 1.73 -5.10
C LYS A 50 14.74 1.04 -4.27
N THR A 51 14.54 0.99 -2.97
CA THR A 51 15.51 0.36 -2.09
C THR A 51 14.97 -0.92 -1.47
N HIS A 52 13.65 -1.04 -1.36
CA HIS A 52 13.04 -2.21 -0.72
C HIS A 52 12.01 -2.80 -1.65
N ARG A 53 12.38 -3.89 -2.30
CA ARG A 53 11.45 -4.49 -3.25
C ARG A 53 10.18 -4.98 -2.65
N GLN A 54 10.23 -5.40 -1.41
CA GLN A 54 9.02 -5.87 -0.75
C GLN A 54 8.42 -4.75 0.06
N THR A 55 7.62 -3.96 -0.59
CA THR A 55 6.94 -2.86 0.04
C THR A 55 5.45 -3.09 -0.12
N LEU A 56 4.73 -3.03 0.99
CA LEU A 56 3.29 -3.22 0.98
C LEU A 56 2.60 -1.90 1.25
N ALA A 57 1.49 -1.68 0.57
CA ALA A 57 0.70 -0.48 0.77
C ALA A 57 -0.72 -0.86 1.14
N TYR A 58 -1.28 -0.16 2.09
CA TYR A 58 -2.64 -0.41 2.57
C TYR A 58 -3.39 0.89 2.74
N ALA A 59 -4.69 0.84 2.45
CA ALA A 59 -5.59 1.93 2.78
C ALA A 59 -6.22 1.59 4.13
N VAL A 60 -6.43 2.59 4.97
CA VAL A 60 -7.00 2.39 6.30
C VAL A 60 -8.20 3.30 6.44
N ASP A 61 -9.37 2.77 6.78
CA ASP A 61 -10.55 3.60 6.94
C ASP A 61 -10.67 4.02 8.41
N LYS A 62 -11.70 4.80 8.70
CA LYS A 62 -11.86 5.34 10.03
C LYS A 62 -12.17 4.28 11.08
N ASN A 63 -12.56 3.10 10.65
CA ASN A 63 -12.84 2.00 11.56
C ASN A 63 -11.61 1.13 11.79
N GLY A 64 -10.49 1.50 11.20
CA GLY A 64 -9.26 0.73 11.38
C GLY A 64 -9.15 -0.48 10.49
N ARG A 65 -10.00 -0.58 9.48
CA ARG A 65 -9.91 -1.71 8.55
C ARG A 65 -8.86 -1.40 7.49
N PHE A 66 -8.16 -2.44 7.07
CA PHE A 66 -7.08 -2.31 6.10
C PHE A 66 -7.45 -2.98 4.79
N ALA A 67 -7.09 -2.37 3.69
CA ALA A 67 -7.25 -2.99 2.39
C ALA A 67 -5.94 -2.82 1.63
N ASN A 68 -5.43 -3.90 1.07
CA ASN A 68 -4.17 -3.88 0.35
C ASN A 68 -4.31 -3.13 -0.96
N LEU A 69 -3.31 -2.33 -1.29
CA LEU A 69 -3.31 -1.53 -2.50
C LEU A 69 -2.34 -2.04 -3.57
N ASN A 70 -1.63 -3.11 -3.31
CA ASN A 70 -0.59 -3.55 -4.24
C ASN A 70 -1.11 -4.08 -5.56
N HIS A 71 -2.41 -4.25 -5.69
CA HIS A 71 -2.99 -4.62 -6.97
C HIS A 71 -3.09 -3.43 -7.92
N LEU A 72 -2.98 -2.21 -7.39
CA LEU A 72 -3.05 -1.02 -8.22
C LEU A 72 -1.70 -0.75 -8.88
N PRO A 73 -1.72 -0.22 -10.10
CA PRO A 73 -0.45 0.05 -10.80
C PRO A 73 0.49 0.96 -10.02
N GLU A 74 -0.06 1.92 -9.29
CA GLU A 74 0.76 2.87 -8.53
C GLU A 74 1.45 2.22 -7.35
N PHE A 75 1.00 1.04 -6.93
CA PHE A 75 1.53 0.39 -5.73
C PHE A 75 2.04 -1.01 -6.02
N LYS A 76 2.45 -1.28 -7.23
CA LYS A 76 2.99 -2.59 -7.53
C LYS A 76 4.38 -2.70 -6.97
N SER A 77 4.58 -3.68 -6.11
CA SER A 77 5.92 -3.90 -5.60
C SER A 77 6.65 -4.82 -6.56
N GLY A 78 7.95 -4.89 -6.42
CA GLY A 78 8.75 -5.68 -7.32
C GLY A 78 9.30 -4.89 -8.48
N GLY A 79 8.78 -3.75 -8.71
CA GLY A 79 9.31 -2.86 -9.69
C GLY A 79 9.36 -3.34 -11.10
N ARG A 80 8.53 -4.27 -11.48
CA ARG A 80 8.59 -4.67 -12.81
C ARG A 80 7.70 -3.97 -13.60
N ASP A 81 8.05 -3.41 -14.54
CA ASP A 81 7.21 -2.77 -15.29
C ASP A 81 7.11 -3.36 -16.49
N GLU A 82 6.94 -3.87 -16.78
CA GLU A 82 6.88 -4.38 -17.86
C GLU A 82 6.24 -4.29 -18.30
#